data_185e9d8c1debed6c09f7815533421037
#
_entry.id   185e9d8c1debed6c09f7815533421037
#
_cell.length_a   1.000
_cell.length_b   1.000
_cell.length_c   1.000
_cell.angle_alpha   90.00
_cell.angle_beta   90.00
_cell.angle_gamma   90.00
#
_symmetry.space_group_name_H-M   'P 1'
#
loop_
_entity.id
_entity.type
_entity.pdbx_description
1 polymer ?
#
loop_
_entity_poly.entity_id
_entity_poly.type
_entity_poly.pdbx_seq_one_letter_code
_entity_poly.pdbx_strand_id
1 'polypeptide(L)'
;MSGPSGRPALGGAHGATTGARLREGAPLAGWRQAALWRAIALAERPWVAAVAALGVYAAFALWHGDPRGVSPFPYYGYLADAFLHGQASLRLPPPDIHDLSVVDGKLHLYWGPFPALLLVPFVALWGVGFSDVAFTVVLGALDVALVAVLLRAAVAARWFRLDRVRRGALVACFAFGSVHFTLAPFGRVWFTGQLVGFAALGLAYLAAIRMPGATGALLAGLGLSAALATRTHLILAGVWPAWALLSRATGARRRAAVLAAGALPVLATVALLGLYNHARFGSVLESGLRFHRMGGAFVEDYTRHGLFSLHYLPRNVFYELLTYPLVPGFESLQGGGLFWMTPLFLAAFQARQGPPGSARALAVSILLTAIPIFLLMGTGYVQWGPRYTLDFTIPLILVTAMGLARWRPRSIAIASGLSFGIYLVGATYLALYL
;
A
#
# COMPACT_ATOMS: atom_id res chain seq x y z
N MET A 1 37.92 76.12 -5.91
CA MET A 1 38.25 76.76 -4.63
C MET A 1 38.24 75.70 -3.59
N SER A 2 39.47 75.42 -3.16
CA SER A 2 39.97 75.11 -1.83
C SER A 2 39.38 74.00 -1.04
N GLY A 3 40.15 72.91 -0.94
CA GLY A 3 40.19 72.04 0.28
C GLY A 3 40.89 72.90 1.43
N PRO A 4 41.30 72.34 2.57
CA PRO A 4 41.94 70.99 2.76
C PRO A 4 41.71 70.28 4.12
N SER A 5 42.19 69.07 4.22
CA SER A 5 43.10 68.48 5.26
C SER A 5 42.67 68.41 6.73
N GLY A 6 42.92 67.18 7.29
CA GLY A 6 43.15 67.01 8.70
C GLY A 6 43.09 65.54 9.17
N ARG A 7 44.17 64.79 9.02
CA ARG A 7 44.61 63.77 10.01
C ARG A 7 45.59 64.42 10.93
N PRO A 8 45.89 63.99 12.16
CA PRO A 8 46.14 62.59 12.63
C PRO A 8 45.76 62.34 14.13
N ALA A 9 45.88 61.21 14.66
CA ALA A 9 46.90 60.63 15.54
C ALA A 9 46.36 59.55 16.49
N LEU A 10 46.94 58.43 16.43
CA LEU A 10 47.51 57.49 17.41
C LEU A 10 47.10 57.64 18.91
N GLY A 11 46.71 56.51 19.49
CA GLY A 11 46.87 56.28 20.91
C GLY A 11 46.04 55.14 21.51
N GLY A 12 46.71 54.07 21.93
CA GLY A 12 46.29 53.32 23.11
C GLY A 12 45.83 51.86 22.91
N ALA A 13 46.77 50.93 22.90
CA ALA A 13 46.55 49.55 23.21
C ALA A 13 46.13 49.38 24.66
N HIS A 14 45.02 48.64 24.90
CA HIS A 14 44.87 47.84 26.13
C HIS A 14 44.14 46.57 25.79
N GLY A 15 44.84 45.46 26.05
CA GLY A 15 44.35 44.13 25.94
C GLY A 15 43.20 43.84 26.92
N ALA A 16 42.19 43.23 26.40
CA ALA A 16 41.20 42.50 27.20
C ALA A 16 41.05 41.12 26.57
N THR A 17 41.73 40.16 27.14
CA THR A 17 41.48 38.72 27.01
C THR A 17 40.04 38.44 27.43
N THR A 18 39.14 38.45 26.50
CA THR A 18 37.80 37.89 26.72
C THR A 18 37.85 36.41 26.46
N GLY A 19 37.96 35.65 27.53
CA GLY A 19 37.87 34.21 27.54
C GLY A 19 36.66 33.75 26.77
N ALA A 20 36.89 32.89 25.78
CA ALA A 20 35.87 32.08 25.16
C ALA A 20 35.22 31.24 26.26
N ARG A 21 34.11 31.71 26.81
CA ARG A 21 33.17 30.85 27.55
C ARG A 21 32.66 29.84 26.57
N LEU A 22 33.20 28.64 26.58
CA LEU A 22 32.58 27.46 26.06
C LEU A 22 31.17 27.45 26.61
N ARG A 23 30.18 27.61 25.72
CA ARG A 23 28.77 27.36 26.05
C ARG A 23 28.64 25.87 26.35
N GLU A 24 28.99 25.50 27.57
CA GLU A 24 28.56 24.26 28.20
C GLU A 24 27.04 24.36 28.35
N GLY A 25 26.33 23.40 27.75
CA GLY A 25 24.89 23.26 27.94
C GLY A 25 24.03 23.46 26.70
N ALA A 26 24.39 22.82 25.58
CA ALA A 26 23.34 22.46 24.65
C ALA A 26 22.45 21.38 25.32
N PRO A 27 21.15 21.62 25.56
CA PRO A 27 20.36 20.74 26.37
C PRO A 27 20.30 19.34 25.71
N LEU A 28 20.46 18.30 26.56
CA LEU A 28 20.34 16.87 26.18
C LEU A 28 19.13 16.56 25.28
N ALA A 29 18.11 17.40 25.27
CA ALA A 29 16.97 17.39 24.37
C ALA A 29 17.34 17.61 22.88
N GLY A 30 18.32 18.43 22.56
CA GLY A 30 18.68 18.77 21.17
C GLY A 30 19.34 17.63 20.41
N TRP A 31 20.26 16.86 21.04
CA TRP A 31 20.93 15.73 20.38
C TRP A 31 20.00 14.54 20.17
N ARG A 32 19.10 14.25 21.13
CA ARG A 32 18.07 13.20 21.00
C ARG A 32 17.12 13.50 19.84
N GLN A 33 16.68 14.75 19.74
CA GLN A 33 15.83 15.20 18.63
C GLN A 33 16.57 15.09 17.28
N ALA A 34 17.83 15.50 17.21
CA ALA A 34 18.64 15.37 16.01
C ALA A 34 18.88 13.91 15.62
N ALA A 35 19.13 13.03 16.59
CA ALA A 35 19.29 11.58 16.37
C ALA A 35 17.98 10.96 15.82
N LEU A 36 16.82 11.31 16.39
CA LEU A 36 15.51 10.87 15.91
C LEU A 36 15.28 11.26 14.45
N TRP A 37 15.53 12.52 14.08
CA TRP A 37 15.36 12.98 12.71
C TRP A 37 16.34 12.32 11.73
N ARG A 38 17.56 12.00 12.18
CA ARG A 38 18.51 11.20 11.38
C ARG A 38 18.00 9.78 11.18
N ALA A 39 17.50 9.13 12.22
CA ALA A 39 16.93 7.78 12.12
C ALA A 39 15.71 7.76 11.16
N ILE A 40 14.81 8.73 11.30
CA ILE A 40 13.66 8.88 10.38
C ILE A 40 14.14 9.08 8.94
N ALA A 41 15.18 9.91 8.72
CA ALA A 41 15.75 10.11 7.40
C ALA A 41 16.39 8.83 6.80
N LEU A 42 16.81 7.88 7.62
CA LEU A 42 17.32 6.59 7.13
C LEU A 42 16.20 5.71 6.55
N ALA A 43 14.98 5.83 7.05
CA ALA A 43 13.83 5.07 6.53
C ALA A 43 13.48 5.41 5.06
N GLU A 44 14.01 6.50 4.49
CA GLU A 44 13.91 6.76 3.05
C GLU A 44 14.77 5.81 2.19
N ARG A 45 15.75 5.11 2.81
CA ARG A 45 16.61 4.14 2.10
C ARG A 45 15.85 2.82 1.98
N PRO A 46 15.58 2.32 0.75
CA PRO A 46 14.70 1.16 0.56
C PRO A 46 15.13 -0.08 1.35
N TRP A 47 16.43 -0.38 1.39
CA TRP A 47 16.93 -1.54 2.12
C TRP A 47 16.82 -1.39 3.64
N VAL A 48 17.02 -0.15 4.20
CA VAL A 48 16.82 0.11 5.64
C VAL A 48 15.36 -0.07 6.00
N ALA A 49 14.47 0.49 5.18
CA ALA A 49 13.03 0.36 5.36
C ALA A 49 12.57 -1.10 5.30
N ALA A 50 13.08 -1.88 4.31
CA ALA A 50 12.77 -3.30 4.18
C ALA A 50 13.25 -4.11 5.37
N VAL A 51 14.50 -3.94 5.83
CA VAL A 51 15.07 -4.68 6.95
C VAL A 51 14.34 -4.35 8.26
N ALA A 52 14.03 -3.07 8.50
CA ALA A 52 13.27 -2.66 9.68
C ALA A 52 11.85 -3.25 9.67
N ALA A 53 11.16 -3.18 8.53
CA ALA A 53 9.82 -3.75 8.37
C ALA A 53 9.85 -5.28 8.53
N LEU A 54 10.81 -5.97 7.89
CA LEU A 54 10.98 -7.41 8.00
C LEU A 54 11.16 -7.84 9.45
N GLY A 55 12.05 -7.15 10.20
CA GLY A 55 12.31 -7.46 11.61
C GLY A 55 11.06 -7.32 12.48
N VAL A 56 10.31 -6.21 12.31
CA VAL A 56 9.08 -5.97 13.09
C VAL A 56 7.97 -6.94 12.69
N TYR A 57 7.73 -7.15 11.38
CA TYR A 57 6.66 -8.04 10.92
C TYR A 57 6.96 -9.50 11.30
N ALA A 58 8.22 -9.94 11.18
CA ALA A 58 8.64 -11.27 11.63
C ALA A 58 8.46 -11.45 13.14
N ALA A 59 8.76 -10.42 13.96
CA ALA A 59 8.54 -10.47 15.40
C ALA A 59 7.06 -10.64 15.76
N PHE A 60 6.15 -9.90 15.07
CA PHE A 60 4.71 -10.07 15.27
C PHE A 60 4.21 -11.43 14.76
N ALA A 61 4.71 -11.92 13.62
CA ALA A 61 4.39 -13.24 13.11
C ALA A 61 4.82 -14.36 14.08
N LEU A 62 6.01 -14.24 14.68
CA LEU A 62 6.51 -15.16 15.72
C LEU A 62 5.69 -15.08 17.00
N TRP A 63 5.22 -13.90 17.35
CA TRP A 63 4.38 -13.73 18.55
C TRP A 63 2.99 -14.32 18.36
N HIS A 64 2.40 -14.16 17.16
CA HIS A 64 1.08 -14.73 16.83
C HIS A 64 1.08 -16.26 16.73
N GLY A 65 2.17 -16.86 16.23
CA GLY A 65 2.26 -18.31 16.03
C GLY A 65 3.58 -18.74 15.40
N ASP A 66 3.54 -19.80 14.61
CA ASP A 66 4.72 -20.29 13.86
C ASP A 66 4.73 -19.69 12.43
N PRO A 67 5.59 -18.70 12.15
CA PRO A 67 5.71 -18.14 10.81
C PRO A 67 6.30 -19.10 9.77
N ARG A 68 6.78 -20.28 10.19
CA ARG A 68 7.25 -21.35 9.28
C ARG A 68 6.10 -22.25 8.83
N GLY A 69 4.97 -22.24 9.55
CA GLY A 69 3.76 -22.95 9.20
C GLY A 69 2.89 -22.23 8.21
N VAL A 70 1.79 -22.85 7.83
CA VAL A 70 0.74 -22.22 6.99
C VAL A 70 -0.31 -21.55 7.86
N SER A 71 -0.93 -20.48 7.34
CA SER A 71 -2.07 -19.84 8.00
C SER A 71 -3.31 -20.75 7.96
N PRO A 72 -4.38 -20.40 8.71
CA PRO A 72 -5.67 -21.14 8.58
C PRO A 72 -6.28 -21.06 7.17
N PHE A 73 -5.92 -20.05 6.37
CA PHE A 73 -6.51 -19.79 5.04
C PHE A 73 -5.44 -19.66 3.93
N PRO A 74 -4.60 -20.70 3.66
CA PRO A 74 -3.45 -20.63 2.76
C PRO A 74 -3.82 -20.92 1.30
N TYR A 75 -4.99 -20.47 0.86
CA TYR A 75 -5.63 -20.92 -0.39
C TYR A 75 -4.82 -20.68 -1.66
N TYR A 76 -3.98 -19.65 -1.69
CA TYR A 76 -3.10 -19.41 -2.84
C TYR A 76 -2.03 -20.50 -3.00
N GLY A 77 -1.54 -21.10 -1.91
CA GLY A 77 -0.64 -22.26 -1.97
C GLY A 77 -1.33 -23.49 -2.57
N TYR A 78 -2.58 -23.76 -2.17
CA TYR A 78 -3.39 -24.85 -2.72
C TYR A 78 -3.77 -24.62 -4.18
N LEU A 79 -4.02 -23.38 -4.59
CA LEU A 79 -4.25 -23.03 -6.00
C LEU A 79 -2.97 -23.17 -6.83
N ALA A 80 -1.80 -22.82 -6.26
CA ALA A 80 -0.50 -23.02 -6.91
C ALA A 80 -0.22 -24.52 -7.14
N ASP A 81 -0.53 -25.38 -6.16
CA ASP A 81 -0.47 -26.84 -6.32
C ASP A 81 -1.40 -27.32 -7.44
N ALA A 82 -2.62 -26.82 -7.49
CA ALA A 82 -3.56 -27.15 -8.56
C ALA A 82 -3.00 -26.78 -9.95
N PHE A 83 -2.38 -25.61 -10.09
CA PHE A 83 -1.76 -25.17 -11.34
C PHE A 83 -0.58 -26.05 -11.76
N LEU A 84 0.24 -26.53 -10.80
CA LEU A 84 1.32 -27.49 -11.08
C LEU A 84 0.81 -28.81 -11.66
N HIS A 85 -0.45 -29.16 -11.37
CA HIS A 85 -1.10 -30.36 -11.85
C HIS A 85 -2.11 -30.09 -13.00
N GLY A 86 -2.06 -28.90 -13.63
CA GLY A 86 -2.92 -28.54 -14.76
C GLY A 86 -4.39 -28.36 -14.40
N GLN A 87 -4.71 -28.07 -13.13
CA GLN A 87 -6.09 -27.93 -12.63
C GLN A 87 -6.38 -26.47 -12.24
N ALA A 88 -7.64 -26.07 -12.38
CA ALA A 88 -8.15 -24.76 -11.96
C ALA A 88 -9.02 -24.82 -10.69
N SER A 89 -9.39 -26.03 -10.23
CA SER A 89 -10.01 -26.33 -8.93
C SER A 89 -8.94 -26.81 -7.95
N LEU A 90 -9.14 -26.56 -6.66
CA LEU A 90 -8.21 -27.03 -5.63
C LEU A 90 -8.18 -28.57 -5.66
N ARG A 91 -7.00 -29.13 -5.76
CA ARG A 91 -6.76 -30.59 -5.82
C ARG A 91 -6.83 -31.24 -4.44
N LEU A 92 -6.31 -30.53 -3.44
CA LEU A 92 -6.29 -30.92 -2.04
C LEU A 92 -7.25 -30.04 -1.26
N PRO A 93 -7.96 -30.56 -0.24
CA PRO A 93 -8.74 -29.74 0.66
C PRO A 93 -7.81 -28.93 1.57
N PRO A 94 -7.98 -27.59 1.66
CA PRO A 94 -7.25 -26.79 2.64
C PRO A 94 -7.77 -27.04 4.06
N PRO A 95 -7.06 -26.54 5.11
CA PRO A 95 -7.47 -26.71 6.51
C PRO A 95 -8.87 -26.17 6.80
N ASP A 96 -9.27 -25.10 6.14
CA ASP A 96 -10.60 -24.51 6.20
C ASP A 96 -11.11 -24.28 4.78
N ILE A 97 -12.44 -24.25 4.60
CA ILE A 97 -13.12 -24.01 3.32
C ILE A 97 -13.99 -22.76 3.34
N HIS A 98 -13.87 -21.94 4.38
CA HIS A 98 -14.54 -20.63 4.48
C HIS A 98 -14.17 -19.75 3.30
N ASP A 99 -15.14 -19.07 2.72
CA ASP A 99 -14.94 -18.21 1.54
C ASP A 99 -14.46 -18.91 0.26
N LEU A 100 -14.46 -20.25 0.18
CA LEU A 100 -14.24 -20.95 -1.08
C LEU A 100 -15.57 -21.16 -1.82
N SER A 101 -15.52 -21.15 -3.14
CA SER A 101 -16.66 -21.48 -4.00
C SER A 101 -16.76 -22.97 -4.19
N VAL A 102 -17.97 -23.52 -4.08
CA VAL A 102 -18.25 -24.95 -4.29
C VAL A 102 -19.11 -25.12 -5.53
N VAL A 103 -18.57 -25.78 -6.56
CA VAL A 103 -19.28 -26.05 -7.82
C VAL A 103 -19.00 -27.49 -8.21
N ASP A 104 -20.05 -28.28 -8.43
CA ASP A 104 -19.99 -29.69 -8.80
C ASP A 104 -19.07 -30.51 -7.87
N GLY A 105 -19.14 -30.25 -6.56
CA GLY A 105 -18.32 -30.91 -5.54
C GLY A 105 -16.84 -30.50 -5.52
N LYS A 106 -16.41 -29.58 -6.39
CA LYS A 106 -15.04 -29.06 -6.46
C LYS A 106 -14.92 -27.72 -5.73
N LEU A 107 -13.77 -27.51 -5.10
CA LEU A 107 -13.43 -26.28 -4.42
C LEU A 107 -12.69 -25.33 -5.38
N HIS A 108 -13.14 -24.10 -5.45
CA HIS A 108 -12.54 -23.05 -6.28
C HIS A 108 -12.25 -21.81 -5.47
N LEU A 109 -11.14 -21.14 -5.81
CA LEU A 109 -10.81 -19.84 -5.28
C LEU A 109 -11.38 -18.76 -6.20
N TYR A 110 -12.28 -17.92 -5.71
CA TYR A 110 -12.90 -16.84 -6.52
C TYR A 110 -12.04 -15.60 -6.65
N TRP A 111 -11.03 -15.42 -5.78
CA TRP A 111 -10.04 -14.35 -5.94
C TRP A 111 -9.17 -14.58 -7.17
N GLY A 112 -8.56 -13.50 -7.65
CA GLY A 112 -7.70 -13.55 -8.82
C GLY A 112 -6.50 -14.51 -8.65
N PRO A 113 -6.05 -15.17 -9.72
CA PRO A 113 -5.06 -16.26 -9.65
C PRO A 113 -3.61 -15.77 -9.51
N PHE A 114 -3.30 -14.47 -9.68
CA PHE A 114 -1.93 -14.00 -9.77
C PHE A 114 -1.09 -14.28 -8.50
N PRO A 115 -1.60 -14.13 -7.26
CA PRO A 115 -0.82 -14.50 -6.07
C PRO A 115 -0.43 -15.98 -6.05
N ALA A 116 -1.31 -16.86 -6.53
CA ALA A 116 -0.98 -18.29 -6.64
C ALA A 116 0.12 -18.54 -7.66
N LEU A 117 0.14 -17.83 -8.80
CA LEU A 117 1.22 -17.93 -9.78
C LEU A 117 2.59 -17.53 -9.20
N LEU A 118 2.63 -16.55 -8.29
CA LEU A 118 3.86 -16.18 -7.58
C LEU A 118 4.31 -17.30 -6.62
N LEU A 119 3.39 -18.08 -6.09
CA LEU A 119 3.69 -19.18 -5.17
C LEU A 119 4.08 -20.48 -5.88
N VAL A 120 3.79 -20.65 -7.18
CA VAL A 120 4.11 -21.86 -7.95
C VAL A 120 5.55 -22.35 -7.73
N PRO A 121 6.62 -21.53 -7.86
CA PRO A 121 7.99 -22.03 -7.70
C PRO A 121 8.28 -22.52 -6.27
N PHE A 122 7.66 -21.90 -5.27
CA PHE A 122 7.83 -22.29 -3.87
C PHE A 122 7.07 -23.58 -3.55
N VAL A 123 5.84 -23.68 -4.03
CA VAL A 123 5.01 -24.89 -3.84
C VAL A 123 5.58 -26.06 -4.62
N ALA A 124 6.21 -25.85 -5.77
CA ALA A 124 6.92 -26.89 -6.51
C ALA A 124 8.08 -27.52 -5.70
N LEU A 125 8.73 -26.71 -4.83
CA LEU A 125 9.87 -27.16 -4.03
C LEU A 125 9.47 -27.69 -2.64
N TRP A 126 8.46 -27.10 -2.02
CA TRP A 126 8.08 -27.38 -0.62
C TRP A 126 6.64 -27.88 -0.43
N GLY A 127 5.89 -28.06 -1.53
CA GLY A 127 4.48 -28.47 -1.48
C GLY A 127 3.58 -27.39 -0.87
N VAL A 128 2.33 -27.78 -0.58
CA VAL A 128 1.32 -26.92 0.06
C VAL A 128 1.66 -26.53 1.50
N GLY A 129 2.68 -27.12 2.09
CA GLY A 129 3.23 -26.76 3.41
C GLY A 129 4.14 -25.54 3.39
N PHE A 130 4.42 -24.96 2.21
CA PHE A 130 5.14 -23.69 2.14
C PHE A 130 4.39 -22.57 2.86
N SER A 131 5.09 -21.85 3.75
CA SER A 131 4.47 -20.85 4.60
C SER A 131 4.01 -19.62 3.82
N ASP A 132 2.72 -19.41 3.75
CA ASP A 132 2.10 -18.19 3.26
C ASP A 132 2.29 -17.03 4.23
N VAL A 133 2.50 -17.29 5.53
CA VAL A 133 2.87 -16.29 6.55
C VAL A 133 4.24 -15.71 6.25
N ALA A 134 5.26 -16.57 6.08
CA ALA A 134 6.61 -16.12 5.74
C ALA A 134 6.63 -15.34 4.41
N PHE A 135 5.90 -15.82 3.39
CA PHE A 135 5.74 -15.13 2.12
C PHE A 135 5.16 -13.73 2.32
N THR A 136 4.08 -13.60 3.11
CA THR A 136 3.38 -12.33 3.35
C THR A 136 4.25 -11.36 4.13
N VAL A 137 5.01 -11.82 5.13
CA VAL A 137 5.99 -11.01 5.90
C VAL A 137 7.07 -10.43 4.98
N VAL A 138 7.66 -11.26 4.12
CA VAL A 138 8.70 -10.82 3.18
C VAL A 138 8.12 -9.85 2.15
N LEU A 139 6.95 -10.18 1.59
CA LEU A 139 6.26 -9.30 0.63
C LEU A 139 5.92 -7.93 1.25
N GLY A 140 5.40 -7.92 2.48
CA GLY A 140 5.12 -6.67 3.19
C GLY A 140 6.38 -5.81 3.40
N ALA A 141 7.52 -6.43 3.72
CA ALA A 141 8.79 -5.71 3.82
C ALA A 141 9.25 -5.14 2.45
N LEU A 142 9.03 -5.88 1.36
CA LEU A 142 9.29 -5.41 0.00
C LEU A 142 8.36 -4.27 -0.42
N ASP A 143 7.10 -4.28 0.02
CA ASP A 143 6.14 -3.19 -0.21
C ASP A 143 6.62 -1.88 0.43
N VAL A 144 7.16 -1.95 1.65
CA VAL A 144 7.77 -0.79 2.32
C VAL A 144 8.98 -0.26 1.54
N ALA A 145 9.85 -1.15 1.06
CA ALA A 145 10.95 -0.76 0.18
C ALA A 145 10.45 -0.12 -1.12
N LEU A 146 9.40 -0.67 -1.72
CA LEU A 146 8.78 -0.15 -2.95
C LEU A 146 8.25 1.27 -2.74
N VAL A 147 7.60 1.57 -1.62
CA VAL A 147 7.16 2.93 -1.27
C VAL A 147 8.35 3.88 -1.18
N ALA A 148 9.46 3.47 -0.54
CA ALA A 148 10.66 4.29 -0.47
C ALA A 148 11.26 4.54 -1.88
N VAL A 149 11.28 3.51 -2.73
CA VAL A 149 11.73 3.63 -4.15
C VAL A 149 10.82 4.56 -4.94
N LEU A 150 9.49 4.44 -4.79
CA LEU A 150 8.50 5.29 -5.46
C LEU A 150 8.68 6.76 -5.11
N LEU A 151 8.78 7.09 -3.82
CA LEU A 151 8.95 8.46 -3.36
C LEU A 151 10.28 9.06 -3.84
N ARG A 152 11.37 8.29 -3.80
CA ARG A 152 12.67 8.72 -4.33
C ARG A 152 12.63 8.93 -5.84
N ALA A 153 12.00 8.01 -6.58
CA ALA A 153 11.85 8.12 -8.02
C ALA A 153 11.01 9.34 -8.42
N ALA A 154 9.90 9.60 -7.70
CA ALA A 154 9.04 10.73 -7.97
C ALA A 154 9.76 12.07 -7.72
N VAL A 155 10.55 12.19 -6.65
CA VAL A 155 11.37 13.37 -6.38
C VAL A 155 12.48 13.54 -7.44
N ALA A 156 13.18 12.45 -7.81
CA ALA A 156 14.22 12.48 -8.84
C ALA A 156 13.66 12.88 -10.22
N ALA A 157 12.47 12.41 -10.56
CA ALA A 157 11.74 12.75 -11.77
C ALA A 157 11.02 14.12 -11.68
N ARG A 158 11.20 14.86 -10.58
CA ARG A 158 10.63 16.20 -10.34
C ARG A 158 9.10 16.26 -10.36
N TRP A 159 8.44 15.17 -10.01
CA TRP A 159 6.99 15.17 -9.81
C TRP A 159 6.56 16.03 -8.63
N PHE A 160 7.39 16.08 -7.57
CA PHE A 160 7.24 16.98 -6.42
C PHE A 160 8.59 17.12 -5.70
N ARG A 161 8.65 18.06 -4.74
CA ARG A 161 9.82 18.27 -3.87
C ARG A 161 9.48 17.81 -2.47
N LEU A 162 10.29 16.92 -1.92
CA LEU A 162 10.14 16.42 -0.57
C LEU A 162 11.53 16.06 -0.03
N ASP A 163 11.89 16.58 1.15
CA ASP A 163 13.16 16.28 1.79
C ASP A 163 13.22 14.85 2.35
N ARG A 164 14.43 14.43 2.75
CA ARG A 164 14.68 13.07 3.21
C ARG A 164 13.90 12.72 4.48
N VAL A 165 13.76 13.67 5.41
CA VAL A 165 13.05 13.44 6.67
C VAL A 165 11.57 13.20 6.42
N ARG A 166 10.94 14.03 5.59
CA ARG A 166 9.53 13.87 5.24
C ARG A 166 9.27 12.58 4.45
N ARG A 167 10.18 12.21 3.53
CA ARG A 167 10.10 10.91 2.84
C ARG A 167 10.21 9.76 3.81
N GLY A 168 11.20 9.77 4.70
CA GLY A 168 11.39 8.75 5.73
C GLY A 168 10.19 8.65 6.67
N ALA A 169 9.63 9.79 7.10
CA ALA A 169 8.42 9.81 7.93
C ALA A 169 7.21 9.17 7.22
N LEU A 170 7.02 9.45 5.93
CA LEU A 170 5.93 8.88 5.16
C LEU A 170 6.12 7.36 4.93
N VAL A 171 7.36 6.91 4.67
CA VAL A 171 7.69 5.47 4.57
C VAL A 171 7.45 4.77 5.91
N ALA A 172 7.94 5.33 7.02
CA ALA A 172 7.75 4.75 8.35
C ALA A 172 6.25 4.74 8.75
N CYS A 173 5.51 5.81 8.43
CA CYS A 173 4.07 5.87 8.65
C CYS A 173 3.33 4.81 7.83
N PHE A 174 3.69 4.60 6.57
CA PHE A 174 3.14 3.50 5.77
C PHE A 174 3.44 2.15 6.41
N ALA A 175 4.70 1.91 6.82
CA ALA A 175 5.12 0.63 7.36
C ALA A 175 4.46 0.28 8.71
N PHE A 176 4.33 1.25 9.63
CA PHE A 176 3.97 1.00 11.02
C PHE A 176 2.78 1.81 11.53
N GLY A 177 2.31 2.77 10.76
CA GLY A 177 1.20 3.66 11.09
C GLY A 177 0.09 3.65 10.05
N SER A 178 -0.06 2.55 9.32
CA SER A 178 -1.16 2.33 8.38
C SER A 178 -1.66 0.89 8.47
N VAL A 179 -2.77 0.62 7.81
CA VAL A 179 -3.36 -0.72 7.77
C VAL A 179 -2.41 -1.80 7.23
N HIS A 180 -1.39 -1.42 6.48
CA HIS A 180 -0.35 -2.34 6.01
C HIS A 180 0.30 -3.13 7.17
N PHE A 181 0.53 -2.49 8.32
CA PHE A 181 1.11 -3.13 9.50
C PHE A 181 0.23 -4.26 10.06
N THR A 182 -1.09 -4.11 9.98
CA THR A 182 -2.02 -5.13 10.49
C THR A 182 -2.33 -6.23 9.49
N LEU A 183 -1.75 -6.18 8.29
CA LEU A 183 -1.88 -7.22 7.27
C LEU A 183 -0.58 -8.02 7.09
N ALA A 184 0.55 -7.33 7.04
CA ALA A 184 1.83 -7.94 6.66
C ALA A 184 2.32 -9.07 7.59
N PRO A 185 2.12 -9.06 8.93
CA PRO A 185 2.54 -10.15 9.82
C PRO A 185 1.68 -11.39 9.77
N PHE A 186 0.45 -11.30 9.25
CA PHE A 186 -0.57 -12.36 9.38
C PHE A 186 -0.91 -12.95 8.01
N GLY A 187 -0.21 -13.97 7.54
CA GLY A 187 -0.52 -14.63 6.28
C GLY A 187 -1.94 -15.16 6.26
N ARG A 188 -2.74 -14.73 5.29
CA ARG A 188 -4.10 -15.21 4.99
C ARG A 188 -4.41 -14.82 3.56
N VAL A 189 -5.25 -15.56 2.89
CA VAL A 189 -5.62 -15.30 1.48
C VAL A 189 -5.97 -13.83 1.23
N TRP A 190 -6.78 -13.22 2.08
CA TRP A 190 -7.21 -11.81 1.93
C TRP A 190 -6.05 -10.83 2.04
N PHE A 191 -5.16 -11.03 3.02
CA PHE A 191 -4.03 -10.14 3.31
C PHE A 191 -2.94 -10.30 2.25
N THR A 192 -2.58 -11.54 1.94
CA THR A 192 -1.62 -11.86 0.87
C THR A 192 -2.07 -11.26 -0.46
N GLY A 193 -3.36 -11.44 -0.82
CA GLY A 193 -3.91 -10.85 -2.04
C GLY A 193 -3.86 -9.32 -2.07
N GLN A 194 -4.09 -8.66 -0.93
CA GLN A 194 -3.98 -7.19 -0.86
C GLN A 194 -2.54 -6.70 -1.01
N LEU A 195 -1.57 -7.35 -0.35
CA LEU A 195 -0.15 -6.97 -0.46
C LEU A 195 0.39 -7.24 -1.88
N VAL A 196 0.04 -8.38 -2.50
CA VAL A 196 0.41 -8.64 -3.92
C VAL A 196 -0.19 -7.59 -4.84
N GLY A 197 -1.47 -7.24 -4.63
CA GLY A 197 -2.12 -6.19 -5.42
C GLY A 197 -1.46 -4.82 -5.24
N PHE A 198 -1.08 -4.47 -4.01
CA PHE A 198 -0.34 -3.25 -3.69
C PHE A 198 1.03 -3.22 -4.38
N ALA A 199 1.81 -4.31 -4.31
CA ALA A 199 3.11 -4.42 -4.97
C ALA A 199 2.98 -4.24 -6.50
N ALA A 200 2.03 -4.95 -7.12
CA ALA A 200 1.76 -4.89 -8.55
C ALA A 200 1.39 -3.47 -9.00
N LEU A 201 0.49 -2.81 -8.26
CA LEU A 201 0.11 -1.43 -8.51
C LEU A 201 1.30 -0.47 -8.31
N GLY A 202 2.08 -0.65 -7.26
CA GLY A 202 3.29 0.12 -6.99
C GLY A 202 4.32 0.03 -8.12
N LEU A 203 4.52 -1.15 -8.70
CA LEU A 203 5.40 -1.36 -9.86
C LEU A 203 4.85 -0.65 -11.11
N ALA A 204 3.54 -0.66 -11.34
CA ALA A 204 2.92 0.09 -12.44
C ALA A 204 3.17 1.60 -12.31
N TYR A 205 3.00 2.15 -11.11
CA TYR A 205 3.28 3.56 -10.83
C TYR A 205 4.78 3.88 -10.97
N LEU A 206 5.66 3.01 -10.50
CA LEU A 206 7.11 3.17 -10.61
C LEU A 206 7.55 3.20 -12.09
N ALA A 207 7.02 2.31 -12.91
CA ALA A 207 7.27 2.29 -14.36
C ALA A 207 6.83 3.59 -15.01
N ALA A 208 5.61 4.06 -14.69
CA ALA A 208 5.08 5.31 -15.19
C ALA A 208 5.90 6.54 -14.75
N ILE A 209 6.49 6.52 -13.56
CA ILE A 209 7.37 7.60 -13.05
C ILE A 209 8.70 7.61 -13.80
N ARG A 210 9.36 6.45 -13.90
CA ARG A 210 10.75 6.33 -14.34
C ARG A 210 10.92 6.28 -15.84
N MET A 211 9.98 5.65 -16.55
CA MET A 211 10.14 5.29 -17.96
C MET A 211 9.07 5.97 -18.82
N PRO A 212 9.43 6.98 -19.63
CA PRO A 212 8.49 7.58 -20.59
C PRO A 212 8.30 6.68 -21.83
N GLY A 213 7.20 6.94 -22.55
CA GLY A 213 6.93 6.30 -23.84
C GLY A 213 6.39 4.87 -23.75
N ALA A 214 6.49 4.12 -24.85
CA ALA A 214 5.87 2.81 -25.00
C ALA A 214 6.43 1.75 -24.02
N THR A 215 7.74 1.76 -23.76
CA THR A 215 8.36 0.84 -22.78
C THR A 215 7.80 1.05 -21.38
N GLY A 216 7.72 2.31 -20.91
CA GLY A 216 7.12 2.63 -19.62
C GLY A 216 5.63 2.25 -19.57
N ALA A 217 4.91 2.43 -20.68
CA ALA A 217 3.52 2.04 -20.80
C ALA A 217 3.33 0.52 -20.75
N LEU A 218 4.18 -0.25 -21.44
CA LEU A 218 4.15 -1.71 -21.38
C LEU A 218 4.40 -2.23 -19.96
N LEU A 219 5.42 -1.73 -19.27
CA LEU A 219 5.73 -2.14 -17.91
C LEU A 219 4.65 -1.72 -16.92
N ALA A 220 4.08 -0.51 -17.07
CA ALA A 220 2.93 -0.08 -16.28
C ALA A 220 1.70 -0.96 -16.55
N GLY A 221 1.46 -1.31 -17.81
CA GLY A 221 0.40 -2.23 -18.22
C GLY A 221 0.58 -3.63 -17.63
N LEU A 222 1.80 -4.18 -17.59
CA LEU A 222 2.10 -5.45 -16.95
C LEU A 222 1.85 -5.40 -15.43
N GLY A 223 2.25 -4.32 -14.76
CA GLY A 223 1.93 -4.12 -13.33
C GLY A 223 0.43 -4.02 -13.08
N LEU A 224 -0.30 -3.28 -13.94
CA LEU A 224 -1.77 -3.19 -13.86
C LEU A 224 -2.45 -4.53 -14.18
N SER A 225 -1.88 -5.34 -15.06
CA SER A 225 -2.35 -6.69 -15.37
C SER A 225 -2.21 -7.62 -14.17
N ALA A 226 -1.07 -7.58 -13.48
CA ALA A 226 -0.85 -8.32 -12.24
C ALA A 226 -1.82 -7.87 -11.13
N ALA A 227 -2.05 -6.56 -10.99
CA ALA A 227 -3.01 -5.99 -10.06
C ALA A 227 -4.46 -6.44 -10.39
N LEU A 228 -4.87 -6.38 -11.67
CA LEU A 228 -6.15 -6.87 -12.18
C LEU A 228 -6.34 -8.36 -11.91
N ALA A 229 -5.32 -9.18 -12.18
CA ALA A 229 -5.36 -10.63 -11.96
C ALA A 229 -5.23 -11.01 -10.48
N THR A 230 -5.03 -10.05 -9.59
CA THR A 230 -5.08 -10.23 -8.12
C THR A 230 -6.43 -9.80 -7.57
N ARG A 231 -6.85 -8.56 -7.88
CA ARG A 231 -8.11 -7.93 -7.44
C ARG A 231 -8.62 -7.04 -8.57
N THR A 232 -9.69 -7.44 -9.21
CA THR A 232 -10.13 -6.88 -10.51
C THR A 232 -10.33 -5.37 -10.52
N HIS A 233 -10.81 -4.78 -9.42
CA HIS A 233 -11.04 -3.33 -9.32
C HIS A 233 -9.76 -2.49 -9.26
N LEU A 234 -8.58 -3.09 -8.98
CA LEU A 234 -7.32 -2.35 -8.94
C LEU A 234 -6.91 -1.75 -10.28
N ILE A 235 -7.47 -2.25 -11.40
CA ILE A 235 -7.26 -1.63 -12.72
C ILE A 235 -7.70 -0.16 -12.75
N LEU A 236 -8.68 0.22 -11.93
CA LEU A 236 -9.22 1.58 -11.86
C LEU A 236 -8.18 2.58 -11.30
N ALA A 237 -7.20 2.11 -10.52
CA ALA A 237 -6.07 2.92 -10.08
C ALA A 237 -5.10 3.25 -11.22
N GLY A 238 -5.24 2.65 -12.40
CA GLY A 238 -4.42 2.87 -13.59
C GLY A 238 -4.58 4.25 -14.26
N VAL A 239 -5.55 5.08 -13.83
CA VAL A 239 -5.81 6.40 -14.41
C VAL A 239 -4.58 7.30 -14.34
N TRP A 240 -3.92 7.39 -13.17
CA TRP A 240 -2.74 8.24 -13.04
C TRP A 240 -1.54 7.75 -13.85
N PRO A 241 -1.14 6.46 -13.84
CA PRO A 241 -0.10 5.95 -14.73
C PRO A 241 -0.36 6.26 -16.20
N ALA A 242 -1.58 6.05 -16.67
CA ALA A 242 -1.99 6.37 -18.04
C ALA A 242 -1.84 7.87 -18.33
N TRP A 243 -2.39 8.72 -17.46
CA TRP A 243 -2.25 10.17 -17.56
C TRP A 243 -0.77 10.61 -17.54
N ALA A 244 0.03 10.06 -16.64
CA ALA A 244 1.45 10.41 -16.49
C ALA A 244 2.29 10.07 -17.73
N LEU A 245 1.98 8.97 -18.40
CA LEU A 245 2.65 8.55 -19.64
C LEU A 245 2.16 9.36 -20.84
N LEU A 246 0.83 9.58 -20.96
CA LEU A 246 0.24 10.30 -22.09
C LEU A 246 0.55 11.79 -22.05
N SER A 247 0.63 12.42 -20.87
CA SER A 247 1.00 13.84 -20.73
C SER A 247 2.42 14.15 -21.21
N ARG A 248 3.29 13.14 -21.19
CA ARG A 248 4.68 13.24 -21.68
C ARG A 248 4.85 12.81 -23.12
N ALA A 249 3.83 12.21 -23.75
CA ALA A 249 3.86 11.79 -25.15
C ALA A 249 3.40 12.94 -26.07
N THR A 250 4.29 13.36 -26.98
CA THR A 250 4.00 14.42 -27.96
C THR A 250 3.61 13.82 -29.32
N GLY A 251 2.52 14.31 -29.90
CA GLY A 251 2.00 13.86 -31.20
C GLY A 251 1.15 12.58 -31.12
N ALA A 252 0.24 12.45 -32.09
CA ALA A 252 -0.74 11.37 -32.13
C ALA A 252 -0.12 9.97 -32.21
N ARG A 253 0.93 9.78 -33.03
CA ARG A 253 1.62 8.49 -33.20
C ARG A 253 2.24 7.99 -31.88
N ARG A 254 2.90 8.87 -31.11
CA ARG A 254 3.50 8.50 -29.83
C ARG A 254 2.44 8.20 -28.77
N ARG A 255 1.35 8.97 -28.74
CA ARG A 255 0.21 8.69 -27.84
C ARG A 255 -0.45 7.37 -28.16
N ALA A 256 -0.66 7.06 -29.43
CA ALA A 256 -1.19 5.76 -29.87
C ALA A 256 -0.28 4.60 -29.46
N ALA A 257 1.05 4.74 -29.63
CA ALA A 257 2.02 3.73 -29.20
C ALA A 257 2.00 3.52 -27.67
N VAL A 258 1.88 4.59 -26.86
CA VAL A 258 1.75 4.50 -25.39
C VAL A 258 0.47 3.79 -25.01
N LEU A 259 -0.67 4.16 -25.61
CA LEU A 259 -1.96 3.51 -25.35
C LEU A 259 -1.93 2.02 -25.72
N ALA A 260 -1.44 1.69 -26.93
CA ALA A 260 -1.38 0.31 -27.38
C ALA A 260 -0.46 -0.55 -26.48
N ALA A 261 0.75 -0.04 -26.15
CA ALA A 261 1.69 -0.75 -25.30
C ALA A 261 1.16 -0.99 -23.88
N GLY A 262 0.45 0.00 -23.29
CA GLY A 262 -0.12 -0.14 -21.97
C GLY A 262 -1.39 -1.00 -21.94
N ALA A 263 -2.23 -0.90 -22.97
CA ALA A 263 -3.48 -1.64 -23.05
C ALA A 263 -3.29 -3.13 -23.40
N LEU A 264 -2.29 -3.47 -24.21
CA LEU A 264 -2.08 -4.84 -24.69
C LEU A 264 -1.99 -5.88 -23.57
N PRO A 265 -1.12 -5.74 -22.56
CA PRO A 265 -1.05 -6.72 -21.46
C PRO A 265 -2.33 -6.75 -20.64
N VAL A 266 -3.02 -5.62 -20.45
CA VAL A 266 -4.29 -5.57 -19.72
C VAL A 266 -5.38 -6.33 -20.47
N LEU A 267 -5.53 -6.10 -21.78
CA LEU A 267 -6.52 -6.80 -22.61
C LEU A 267 -6.22 -8.32 -22.69
N ALA A 268 -4.95 -8.68 -22.81
CA ALA A 268 -4.54 -10.09 -22.75
C ALA A 268 -4.92 -10.72 -21.39
N THR A 269 -4.70 -10.02 -20.29
CA THR A 269 -5.08 -10.50 -18.95
C THR A 269 -6.59 -10.63 -18.80
N VAL A 270 -7.39 -9.67 -19.31
CA VAL A 270 -8.85 -9.78 -19.31
C VAL A 270 -9.30 -11.03 -20.07
N ALA A 271 -8.73 -11.28 -21.26
CA ALA A 271 -9.04 -12.48 -22.04
C ALA A 271 -8.66 -13.77 -21.30
N LEU A 272 -7.45 -13.82 -20.69
CA LEU A 272 -6.99 -14.98 -19.92
C LEU A 272 -7.87 -15.23 -18.67
N LEU A 273 -8.28 -14.18 -17.96
CA LEU A 273 -9.21 -14.31 -16.84
C LEU A 273 -10.60 -14.79 -17.30
N GLY A 274 -11.08 -14.32 -18.45
CA GLY A 274 -12.32 -14.84 -19.06
C GLY A 274 -12.22 -16.33 -19.39
N LEU A 275 -11.12 -16.76 -19.99
CA LEU A 275 -10.86 -18.19 -20.28
C LEU A 275 -10.77 -19.02 -18.99
N TYR A 276 -10.08 -18.49 -17.97
CA TYR A 276 -9.97 -19.12 -16.66
C TYR A 276 -11.33 -19.26 -15.96
N ASN A 277 -12.18 -18.24 -16.07
CA ASN A 277 -13.54 -18.28 -15.55
C ASN A 277 -14.40 -19.30 -16.32
N HIS A 278 -14.31 -19.28 -17.66
CA HIS A 278 -15.04 -20.22 -18.49
C HIS A 278 -14.67 -21.70 -18.18
N ALA A 279 -13.37 -21.96 -18.01
CA ALA A 279 -12.89 -23.32 -17.66
C ALA A 279 -13.39 -23.81 -16.29
N ARG A 280 -13.66 -22.91 -15.34
CA ARG A 280 -14.12 -23.23 -13.99
C ARG A 280 -15.64 -23.30 -13.86
N PHE A 281 -16.34 -22.38 -14.54
CA PHE A 281 -17.76 -22.08 -14.30
C PHE A 281 -18.62 -22.05 -15.57
N GLY A 282 -18.06 -22.38 -16.74
CA GLY A 282 -18.77 -22.36 -18.02
C GLY A 282 -19.14 -20.98 -18.55
N SER A 283 -18.69 -19.88 -17.91
CA SER A 283 -18.98 -18.52 -18.32
C SER A 283 -17.75 -17.62 -18.13
N VAL A 284 -17.46 -16.78 -19.12
CA VAL A 284 -16.31 -15.83 -19.06
C VAL A 284 -16.50 -14.73 -18.00
N LEU A 285 -17.75 -14.43 -17.63
CA LEU A 285 -18.09 -13.38 -16.67
C LEU A 285 -18.28 -13.91 -15.23
N GLU A 286 -18.35 -15.23 -15.04
CA GLU A 286 -18.55 -15.81 -13.73
C GLU A 286 -17.22 -16.00 -13.01
N SER A 287 -17.01 -15.25 -11.94
CA SER A 287 -15.80 -15.38 -11.11
C SER A 287 -15.87 -16.49 -10.05
N GLY A 288 -17.04 -17.05 -9.84
CA GLY A 288 -17.32 -18.02 -8.77
C GLY A 288 -17.86 -17.40 -7.49
N LEU A 289 -17.92 -16.08 -7.40
CA LEU A 289 -18.26 -15.37 -6.17
C LEU A 289 -19.69 -15.69 -5.68
N ARG A 290 -20.64 -15.91 -6.58
CA ARG A 290 -22.01 -16.32 -6.20
C ARG A 290 -22.09 -17.71 -5.56
N PHE A 291 -21.07 -18.53 -5.72
CA PHE A 291 -21.01 -19.90 -5.17
C PHE A 291 -20.16 -19.99 -3.93
N HIS A 292 -19.63 -18.86 -3.41
CA HIS A 292 -18.75 -18.93 -2.25
C HIS A 292 -19.53 -19.18 -0.96
N ARG A 293 -18.87 -19.89 -0.04
CA ARG A 293 -19.40 -20.20 1.29
C ARG A 293 -19.14 -19.01 2.21
N MET A 294 -20.05 -18.04 2.18
CA MET A 294 -19.95 -16.85 3.01
C MET A 294 -20.41 -17.08 4.44
N GLY A 295 -19.88 -16.31 5.37
CA GLY A 295 -20.34 -16.31 6.77
C GLY A 295 -21.81 -15.89 6.87
N GLY A 296 -22.55 -16.48 7.82
CA GLY A 296 -23.99 -16.29 7.97
C GLY A 296 -24.43 -14.83 8.05
N ALA A 297 -23.62 -13.96 8.67
CA ALA A 297 -23.88 -12.52 8.75
C ALA A 297 -23.98 -11.81 7.41
N PHE A 298 -23.39 -12.36 6.34
CA PHE A 298 -23.40 -11.76 5.00
C PHE A 298 -24.48 -12.35 4.08
N VAL A 299 -25.03 -13.52 4.42
CA VAL A 299 -26.00 -14.24 3.55
C VAL A 299 -27.27 -13.41 3.34
N GLU A 300 -27.80 -12.79 4.41
CA GLU A 300 -29.02 -11.98 4.33
C GLU A 300 -28.80 -10.74 3.46
N ASP A 301 -27.72 -10.00 3.70
CA ASP A 301 -27.36 -8.82 2.92
C ASP A 301 -27.17 -9.18 1.44
N TYR A 302 -26.43 -10.27 1.15
CA TYR A 302 -26.20 -10.72 -0.22
C TYR A 302 -27.48 -11.13 -0.92
N THR A 303 -28.37 -11.85 -0.24
CA THR A 303 -29.63 -12.33 -0.82
C THR A 303 -30.59 -11.17 -1.14
N ARG A 304 -30.61 -10.12 -0.30
CA ARG A 304 -31.51 -8.98 -0.46
C ARG A 304 -30.97 -7.90 -1.42
N HIS A 305 -29.67 -7.63 -1.38
CA HIS A 305 -29.08 -6.46 -2.02
C HIS A 305 -27.98 -6.80 -3.03
N GLY A 306 -27.57 -8.09 -3.12
CA GLY A 306 -26.49 -8.54 -3.99
C GLY A 306 -25.10 -8.15 -3.46
N LEU A 307 -24.08 -8.40 -4.26
CA LEU A 307 -22.68 -8.15 -3.91
C LEU A 307 -22.34 -6.65 -3.83
N PHE A 308 -22.87 -5.85 -4.76
CA PHE A 308 -22.65 -4.40 -4.85
C PHE A 308 -23.97 -3.67 -4.82
N SER A 309 -24.14 -2.75 -3.88
CA SER A 309 -25.35 -1.97 -3.71
C SER A 309 -25.08 -0.62 -3.04
N LEU A 310 -25.86 0.40 -3.40
CA LEU A 310 -25.88 1.67 -2.68
C LEU A 310 -26.35 1.51 -1.22
N HIS A 311 -27.07 0.42 -0.92
CA HIS A 311 -27.46 0.06 0.46
C HIS A 311 -26.25 0.01 1.41
N TYR A 312 -25.10 -0.48 0.94
CA TYR A 312 -23.91 -0.63 1.76
C TYR A 312 -23.11 0.66 1.97
N LEU A 313 -23.34 1.67 1.12
CA LEU A 313 -22.55 2.91 1.09
C LEU A 313 -22.48 3.62 2.46
N PRO A 314 -23.58 3.84 3.22
CA PRO A 314 -23.50 4.51 4.51
C PRO A 314 -22.65 3.73 5.53
N ARG A 315 -22.85 2.40 5.62
CA ARG A 315 -22.08 1.52 6.51
C ARG A 315 -20.60 1.52 6.15
N ASN A 316 -20.27 1.36 4.87
CA ASN A 316 -18.89 1.27 4.43
C ASN A 316 -18.15 2.60 4.57
N VAL A 317 -18.80 3.72 4.29
CA VAL A 317 -18.24 5.07 4.55
C VAL A 317 -18.01 5.26 6.06
N PHE A 318 -18.94 4.83 6.91
CA PHE A 318 -18.77 4.92 8.35
C PHE A 318 -17.54 4.15 8.83
N TYR A 319 -17.44 2.86 8.50
CA TYR A 319 -16.35 2.01 8.98
C TYR A 319 -15.00 2.28 8.32
N GLU A 320 -14.95 2.72 7.06
CA GLU A 320 -13.70 2.96 6.35
C GLU A 320 -13.16 4.40 6.53
N LEU A 321 -14.03 5.39 6.80
CA LEU A 321 -13.62 6.80 6.84
C LEU A 321 -13.89 7.52 8.16
N LEU A 322 -14.93 7.14 8.92
CA LEU A 322 -15.41 7.94 10.02
C LEU A 322 -15.21 7.29 11.40
N THR A 323 -15.36 5.97 11.51
CA THR A 323 -15.27 5.28 12.81
C THR A 323 -13.86 5.33 13.36
N TYR A 324 -13.77 5.33 14.69
CA TYR A 324 -12.49 5.30 15.40
C TYR A 324 -12.54 4.20 16.46
N PRO A 325 -11.72 3.16 16.35
CA PRO A 325 -11.68 2.10 17.35
C PRO A 325 -10.96 2.62 18.61
N LEU A 326 -11.75 3.02 19.62
CA LEU A 326 -11.21 3.50 20.90
C LEU A 326 -10.75 2.35 21.80
N VAL A 327 -11.47 1.23 21.74
CA VAL A 327 -11.20 0.03 22.54
C VAL A 327 -11.30 -1.18 21.61
N PRO A 328 -10.33 -2.12 21.66
CA PRO A 328 -10.43 -3.36 20.93
C PRO A 328 -11.70 -4.15 21.28
N GLY A 329 -12.42 -4.61 20.27
CA GLY A 329 -13.67 -5.36 20.41
C GLY A 329 -14.28 -5.66 19.06
N PHE A 330 -15.48 -6.26 19.06
CA PHE A 330 -16.17 -6.66 17.83
C PHE A 330 -16.30 -5.51 16.82
N GLU A 331 -16.75 -4.33 17.26
CA GLU A 331 -16.94 -3.17 16.39
C GLU A 331 -15.64 -2.65 15.79
N SER A 332 -14.53 -2.71 16.52
CA SER A 332 -13.22 -2.28 16.02
C SER A 332 -12.65 -3.21 14.94
N LEU A 333 -13.15 -4.46 14.88
CA LEU A 333 -12.77 -5.43 13.84
C LEU A 333 -13.52 -5.23 12.51
N GLN A 334 -14.48 -4.31 12.45
CA GLN A 334 -15.21 -3.95 11.22
C GLN A 334 -14.44 -2.98 10.32
N GLY A 335 -13.45 -2.28 10.84
CA GLY A 335 -12.70 -1.28 10.08
C GLY A 335 -12.04 -0.23 10.97
N GLY A 336 -12.02 1.00 10.49
CA GLY A 336 -11.49 2.17 11.19
C GLY A 336 -11.30 3.33 10.23
N GLY A 337 -11.57 4.56 10.67
CA GLY A 337 -11.51 5.73 9.81
C GLY A 337 -10.10 6.03 9.30
N LEU A 338 -9.92 5.98 7.99
CA LEU A 338 -8.62 6.14 7.31
C LEU A 338 -7.81 7.33 7.83
N PHE A 339 -8.44 8.51 7.92
CA PHE A 339 -7.77 9.75 8.29
C PHE A 339 -7.59 9.91 9.81
N TRP A 340 -8.44 9.23 10.61
CA TRP A 340 -8.30 9.20 12.06
C TRP A 340 -7.17 8.28 12.50
N MET A 341 -7.06 7.11 11.88
CA MET A 341 -6.03 6.13 12.19
C MET A 341 -4.68 6.46 11.56
N THR A 342 -4.70 7.14 10.40
CA THR A 342 -3.48 7.61 9.73
C THR A 342 -3.58 9.12 9.41
N PRO A 343 -3.51 10.01 10.44
CA PRO A 343 -3.67 11.45 10.23
C PRO A 343 -2.69 12.08 9.25
N LEU A 344 -1.54 11.44 8.99
CA LEU A 344 -0.57 11.94 8.01
C LEU A 344 -1.17 12.01 6.59
N PHE A 345 -2.14 11.17 6.26
CA PHE A 345 -2.84 11.20 4.97
C PHE A 345 -3.72 12.44 4.77
N LEU A 346 -4.05 13.18 5.83
CA LEU A 346 -4.71 14.49 5.71
C LEU A 346 -3.89 15.50 4.88
N ALA A 347 -2.58 15.31 4.77
CA ALA A 347 -1.75 16.15 3.90
C ALA A 347 -2.15 16.05 2.42
N ALA A 348 -2.82 14.98 1.99
CA ALA A 348 -3.34 14.81 0.64
C ALA A 348 -4.28 15.97 0.21
N PHE A 349 -5.09 16.49 1.13
CA PHE A 349 -6.01 17.62 0.86
C PHE A 349 -5.28 18.94 0.63
N GLN A 350 -3.98 19.00 0.92
CA GLN A 350 -3.13 20.17 0.71
C GLN A 350 -2.19 20.02 -0.49
N ALA A 351 -2.42 19.00 -1.34
CA ALA A 351 -1.60 18.72 -2.51
C ALA A 351 -1.65 19.88 -3.52
N ARG A 352 -0.52 20.57 -3.72
CA ARG A 352 -0.39 21.70 -4.68
C ARG A 352 0.87 21.61 -5.53
N GLN A 353 1.69 20.58 -5.32
CA GLN A 353 2.90 20.37 -6.10
C GLN A 353 2.63 19.44 -7.30
N GLY A 354 3.56 19.44 -8.24
CA GLY A 354 3.57 18.55 -9.38
C GLY A 354 3.05 19.17 -10.66
N PRO A 355 3.13 18.44 -11.77
CA PRO A 355 2.62 18.89 -13.07
C PRO A 355 1.12 19.18 -13.01
N PRO A 356 0.63 20.19 -13.77
CA PRO A 356 -0.79 20.49 -13.85
C PRO A 356 -1.62 19.23 -14.19
N GLY A 357 -2.66 18.96 -13.40
CA GLY A 357 -3.50 17.77 -13.57
C GLY A 357 -3.05 16.52 -12.81
N SER A 358 -1.80 16.43 -12.32
CA SER A 358 -1.29 15.25 -11.61
C SER A 358 -2.08 14.91 -10.35
N ALA A 359 -2.32 15.89 -9.48
CA ALA A 359 -3.10 15.69 -8.26
C ALA A 359 -4.55 15.28 -8.57
N ARG A 360 -5.17 15.84 -9.64
CA ARG A 360 -6.50 15.44 -10.09
C ARG A 360 -6.52 13.99 -10.58
N ALA A 361 -5.54 13.59 -11.39
CA ALA A 361 -5.47 12.21 -11.88
C ALA A 361 -5.25 11.20 -10.73
N LEU A 362 -4.44 11.55 -9.71
CA LEU A 362 -4.32 10.76 -8.47
C LEU A 362 -5.65 10.67 -7.72
N ALA A 363 -6.35 11.79 -7.55
CA ALA A 363 -7.65 11.82 -6.89
C ALA A 363 -8.69 10.98 -7.65
N VAL A 364 -8.71 11.04 -8.98
CA VAL A 364 -9.58 10.19 -9.82
C VAL A 364 -9.23 8.71 -9.66
N SER A 365 -7.93 8.34 -9.63
CA SER A 365 -7.50 6.97 -9.35
C SER A 365 -8.01 6.48 -8.00
N ILE A 366 -7.91 7.30 -6.94
CA ILE A 366 -8.41 6.99 -5.60
C ILE A 366 -9.93 6.79 -5.63
N LEU A 367 -10.66 7.76 -6.16
CA LEU A 367 -12.13 7.74 -6.18
C LEU A 367 -12.68 6.55 -6.96
N LEU A 368 -12.17 6.30 -8.16
CA LEU A 368 -12.65 5.18 -8.98
C LEU A 368 -12.35 3.83 -8.31
N THR A 369 -11.17 3.67 -7.67
CA THR A 369 -10.84 2.44 -6.95
C THR A 369 -11.68 2.28 -5.68
N ALA A 370 -12.04 3.37 -5.03
CA ALA A 370 -12.87 3.37 -3.82
C ALA A 370 -14.35 3.03 -4.08
N ILE A 371 -14.90 3.36 -5.26
CA ILE A 371 -16.32 3.10 -5.59
C ILE A 371 -16.71 1.64 -5.34
N PRO A 372 -16.08 0.62 -5.96
CA PRO A 372 -16.47 -0.76 -5.71
C PRO A 372 -16.25 -1.19 -4.24
N ILE A 373 -15.29 -0.62 -3.54
CA ILE A 373 -15.05 -0.88 -2.11
C ILE A 373 -16.23 -0.39 -1.27
N PHE A 374 -16.71 0.84 -1.50
CA PHE A 374 -17.82 1.41 -0.73
C PHE A 374 -19.19 0.81 -1.10
N LEU A 375 -19.31 0.20 -2.26
CA LEU A 375 -20.53 -0.48 -2.69
C LEU A 375 -20.55 -1.98 -2.34
N LEU A 376 -19.45 -2.55 -1.83
CA LEU A 376 -19.33 -3.96 -1.50
C LEU A 376 -20.17 -4.32 -0.27
N MET A 377 -20.74 -5.53 -0.24
CA MET A 377 -21.59 -6.04 0.86
C MET A 377 -20.90 -6.08 2.25
N GLY A 378 -19.58 -5.92 2.35
CA GLY A 378 -18.83 -5.91 3.61
C GLY A 378 -17.61 -5.02 3.59
N THR A 379 -17.25 -4.49 4.76
CA THR A 379 -16.04 -3.68 4.97
C THR A 379 -14.77 -4.55 5.07
N GLY A 380 -14.92 -5.88 5.00
CA GLY A 380 -13.93 -6.83 5.46
C GLY A 380 -14.10 -7.07 6.97
N TYR A 381 -14.09 -8.30 7.40
CA TYR A 381 -14.28 -8.69 8.79
C TYR A 381 -12.97 -9.14 9.41
N VAL A 382 -12.87 -9.06 10.75
CA VAL A 382 -11.67 -9.49 11.48
C VAL A 382 -10.42 -8.75 11.00
N GLN A 383 -10.47 -7.43 11.14
CA GLN A 383 -9.41 -6.51 10.75
C GLN A 383 -9.26 -5.38 11.77
N TRP A 384 -8.10 -4.73 11.79
CA TRP A 384 -7.89 -3.49 12.52
C TRP A 384 -7.49 -2.41 11.52
N GLY A 385 -8.35 -1.41 11.39
CA GLY A 385 -8.21 -0.37 10.38
C GLY A 385 -8.88 -0.70 9.04
N PRO A 386 -8.96 0.28 8.14
CA PRO A 386 -9.71 0.19 6.88
C PRO A 386 -8.91 -0.56 5.81
N ARG A 387 -8.84 -1.89 5.89
CA ARG A 387 -7.91 -2.68 5.04
C ARG A 387 -8.13 -2.50 3.55
N TYR A 388 -9.37 -2.28 3.12
CA TYR A 388 -9.64 -2.09 1.69
C TYR A 388 -9.07 -0.78 1.14
N THR A 389 -8.75 0.20 2.00
CA THR A 389 -8.08 1.43 1.57
C THR A 389 -6.64 1.20 1.10
N LEU A 390 -6.03 0.03 1.40
CA LEU A 390 -4.73 -0.35 0.86
C LEU A 390 -4.75 -0.40 -0.68
N ASP A 391 -5.90 -0.73 -1.27
CA ASP A 391 -6.09 -0.86 -2.71
C ASP A 391 -5.89 0.48 -3.48
N PHE A 392 -6.05 1.61 -2.82
CA PHE A 392 -5.76 2.94 -3.37
C PHE A 392 -4.65 3.71 -2.61
N THR A 393 -3.92 3.02 -1.73
CA THR A 393 -2.87 3.67 -0.92
C THR A 393 -1.67 4.13 -1.75
N ILE A 394 -1.33 3.49 -2.88
CA ILE A 394 -0.25 3.98 -3.78
C ILE A 394 -0.55 5.42 -4.28
N PRO A 395 -1.67 5.70 -4.95
CA PRO A 395 -1.99 7.08 -5.34
C PRO A 395 -2.17 8.00 -4.12
N LEU A 396 -2.68 7.50 -2.99
CA LEU A 396 -2.82 8.28 -1.76
C LEU A 396 -1.48 8.71 -1.18
N ILE A 397 -0.46 7.84 -1.16
CA ILE A 397 0.91 8.17 -0.74
C ILE A 397 1.49 9.28 -1.61
N LEU A 398 1.32 9.21 -2.94
CA LEU A 398 1.86 10.22 -3.84
C LEU A 398 1.18 11.59 -3.65
N VAL A 399 -0.14 11.63 -3.52
CA VAL A 399 -0.86 12.89 -3.29
C VAL A 399 -0.58 13.43 -1.89
N THR A 400 -0.42 12.57 -0.88
CA THR A 400 0.02 12.96 0.47
C THR A 400 1.41 13.60 0.42
N ALA A 401 2.36 12.99 -0.30
CA ALA A 401 3.71 13.54 -0.48
C ALA A 401 3.70 14.96 -1.08
N MET A 402 2.80 15.23 -2.04
CA MET A 402 2.62 16.57 -2.64
C MET A 402 2.15 17.63 -1.63
N GLY A 403 1.38 17.23 -0.62
CA GLY A 403 0.89 18.14 0.43
C GLY A 403 1.82 18.23 1.62
N LEU A 404 2.56 17.17 1.94
CA LEU A 404 3.37 17.04 3.16
C LEU A 404 4.52 18.06 3.26
N ALA A 405 5.00 18.57 2.13
CA ALA A 405 6.01 19.63 2.10
C ALA A 405 5.61 20.89 2.88
N ARG A 406 4.31 21.12 3.09
CA ARG A 406 3.76 22.29 3.81
C ARG A 406 3.63 22.05 5.31
N TRP A 407 3.73 20.81 5.75
CA TRP A 407 3.58 20.45 7.16
C TRP A 407 4.85 20.74 7.95
N ARG A 408 4.65 21.26 9.16
CA ARG A 408 5.75 21.47 10.12
C ARG A 408 6.26 20.13 10.62
N PRO A 409 7.57 19.98 10.91
CA PRO A 409 8.12 18.73 11.44
C PRO A 409 7.38 18.22 12.68
N ARG A 410 6.97 19.11 13.58
CA ARG A 410 6.18 18.74 14.78
C ARG A 410 4.84 18.11 14.43
N SER A 411 4.11 18.66 13.45
CA SER A 411 2.82 18.11 13.01
C SER A 411 2.99 16.71 12.40
N ILE A 412 4.07 16.49 11.63
CA ILE A 412 4.42 15.18 11.07
C ILE A 412 4.73 14.19 12.20
N ALA A 413 5.53 14.59 13.20
CA ALA A 413 5.87 13.74 14.33
C ALA A 413 4.63 13.33 15.14
N ILE A 414 3.73 14.28 15.43
CA ILE A 414 2.49 14.01 16.15
C ILE A 414 1.60 13.06 15.36
N ALA A 415 1.34 13.36 14.07
CA ALA A 415 0.49 12.53 13.23
C ALA A 415 1.05 11.10 13.08
N SER A 416 2.36 10.95 12.85
CA SER A 416 3.00 9.64 12.76
C SER A 416 2.99 8.90 14.09
N GLY A 417 3.25 9.58 15.21
CA GLY A 417 3.23 8.99 16.55
C GLY A 417 1.86 8.47 16.95
N LEU A 418 0.78 9.23 16.65
CA LEU A 418 -0.59 8.78 16.84
C LEU A 418 -0.89 7.52 16.00
N SER A 419 -0.54 7.55 14.73
CA SER A 419 -0.72 6.39 13.84
C SER A 419 0.01 5.15 14.36
N PHE A 420 1.27 5.29 14.77
CA PHE A 420 2.07 4.18 15.31
C PHE A 420 1.42 3.59 16.56
N GLY A 421 0.96 4.42 17.50
CA GLY A 421 0.27 3.96 18.71
C GLY A 421 -1.00 3.18 18.39
N ILE A 422 -1.84 3.70 17.49
CA ILE A 422 -3.11 3.08 17.11
C ILE A 422 -2.86 1.72 16.43
N TYR A 423 -1.95 1.65 15.47
CA TYR A 423 -1.69 0.40 14.75
C TYR A 423 -0.85 -0.59 15.55
N LEU A 424 -0.03 -0.13 16.50
CA LEU A 424 0.65 -1.01 17.44
C LEU A 424 -0.35 -1.72 18.35
N VAL A 425 -1.34 -0.99 18.90
CA VAL A 425 -2.44 -1.59 19.68
C VAL A 425 -3.20 -2.61 18.82
N GLY A 426 -3.55 -2.26 17.58
CA GLY A 426 -4.25 -3.15 16.66
C GLY A 426 -3.47 -4.40 16.30
N ALA A 427 -2.19 -4.27 15.94
CA ALA A 427 -1.34 -5.42 15.62
C ALA A 427 -1.14 -6.34 16.85
N THR A 428 -0.99 -5.75 18.05
CA THR A 428 -0.93 -6.50 19.31
C THR A 428 -2.22 -7.27 19.57
N TYR A 429 -3.37 -6.60 19.41
CA TYR A 429 -4.67 -7.23 19.58
C TYR A 429 -4.88 -8.40 18.60
N LEU A 430 -4.56 -8.19 17.33
CA LEU A 430 -4.64 -9.24 16.32
C LEU A 430 -3.69 -10.41 16.63
N ALA A 431 -2.48 -10.13 17.10
CA ALA A 431 -1.52 -11.19 17.46
C ALA A 431 -1.96 -12.04 18.66
N LEU A 432 -2.76 -11.47 19.57
CA LEU A 432 -3.21 -12.17 20.77
C LEU A 432 -4.53 -12.94 20.57
N TYR A 433 -5.40 -12.49 19.67
CA TYR A 433 -6.80 -12.95 19.62
C TYR A 433 -7.24 -13.49 18.24
N LEU A 434 -6.39 -13.47 17.21
CA LEU A 434 -6.65 -14.05 15.89
C LEU A 434 -5.76 -15.24 15.57
#